data_8ea4f4e6ab04405c6e3aaef0786646b0
#
_entry.id   8ea4f4e6ab04405c6e3aaef0786646b0
#
_cell.length_a   1.000
_cell.length_b   1.000
_cell.length_c   1.000
_cell.angle_alpha   90.00
_cell.angle_beta   90.00
_cell.angle_gamma   90.00
#
_symmetry.space_group_name_H-M   'P 1'
#
loop_
_entity.id
_entity.type
_entity.pdbx_description
1 polymer ?
#
loop_
_entity_poly.entity_id
_entity_poly.type
_entity_poly.pdbx_seq_one_letter_code
_entity_poly.pdbx_strand_id
1 'polypeptide(L)'
;MSAVPLERDAVLRRAVALGASDVIVTAGHPVMVMVAGRMEAMPGSAVLTGADSRRLAESFLTPALHEKFLRDLELDTRFHLPGVANFRLNLFIQRSHWGTAVRIVPLTIPLPGEVGLAPHV
;
A
#
# COMPACT_ATOMS: atom_id res chain seq x y z
N MET A 1 11.00 22.10 5.44
CA MET A 1 10.28 21.21 4.53
C MET A 1 9.83 19.96 5.27
N SER A 2 8.61 19.62 5.11
CA SER A 2 8.12 18.45 5.80
C SER A 2 8.13 17.26 4.86
N ALA A 3 8.66 16.14 5.35
CA ALA A 3 8.61 14.89 4.62
C ALA A 3 7.20 14.33 4.73
N VAL A 4 6.86 13.43 3.82
CA VAL A 4 5.60 12.69 3.93
C VAL A 4 5.68 11.84 5.20
N PRO A 5 4.69 11.94 6.10
CA PRO A 5 4.71 11.09 7.29
C PRO A 5 4.71 9.62 6.91
N LEU A 6 5.60 8.84 7.51
CA LEU A 6 5.65 7.41 7.25
C LEU A 6 4.67 6.70 8.18
N GLU A 7 3.41 6.94 7.93
CA GLU A 7 2.31 6.36 8.68
C GLU A 7 1.37 5.71 7.68
N ARG A 8 0.88 4.51 8.03
CA ARG A 8 0.09 3.70 7.10
C ARG A 8 -1.01 4.46 6.39
N ASP A 9 -1.90 5.09 7.17
CA ASP A 9 -3.07 5.74 6.57
C ASP A 9 -2.66 6.95 5.74
N ALA A 10 -1.65 7.70 6.19
CA ALA A 10 -1.18 8.87 5.45
C ALA A 10 -0.56 8.45 4.11
N VAL A 11 0.22 7.39 4.10
CA VAL A 11 0.83 6.88 2.88
C VAL A 11 -0.26 6.42 1.91
N LEU A 12 -1.24 5.67 2.40
CA LEU A 12 -2.30 5.16 1.54
C LEU A 12 -3.19 6.27 1.00
N ARG A 13 -3.54 7.26 1.83
CA ARG A 13 -4.36 8.38 1.36
C ARG A 13 -3.61 9.17 0.29
N ARG A 14 -2.32 9.38 0.48
CA ARG A 14 -1.52 10.11 -0.49
C ARG A 14 -1.44 9.34 -1.81
N ALA A 15 -1.23 8.04 -1.74
CA ALA A 15 -1.15 7.22 -2.95
C ALA A 15 -2.46 7.29 -3.74
N VAL A 16 -3.59 7.20 -3.04
CA VAL A 16 -4.89 7.29 -3.70
C VAL A 16 -5.06 8.67 -4.32
N ALA A 17 -4.65 9.72 -3.61
CA ALA A 17 -4.76 11.09 -4.13
C ALA A 17 -3.90 11.30 -5.37
N LEU A 18 -2.80 10.59 -5.49
CA LEU A 18 -1.93 10.66 -6.67
C LEU A 18 -2.46 9.85 -7.84
N GLY A 19 -3.51 9.08 -7.64
CA GLY A 19 -4.03 8.20 -8.69
C GLY A 19 -3.21 6.94 -8.87
N ALA A 20 -2.48 6.53 -7.84
CA ALA A 20 -1.65 5.35 -7.93
C ALA A 20 -2.48 4.08 -7.95
N SER A 21 -1.99 3.08 -8.67
CA SER A 21 -2.59 1.74 -8.67
C SER A 21 -1.88 0.82 -7.68
N ASP A 22 -0.62 1.10 -7.39
CA ASP A 22 0.22 0.26 -6.54
C ASP A 22 1.16 1.13 -5.71
N VAL A 23 1.55 0.59 -4.55
CA VAL A 23 2.55 1.21 -3.68
C VAL A 23 3.53 0.13 -3.29
N ILE A 24 4.82 0.44 -3.39
CA ILE A 24 5.88 -0.49 -2.99
C ILE A 24 6.71 0.16 -1.91
N VAL A 25 6.89 -0.56 -0.81
CA VAL A 25 7.65 -0.08 0.34
C VAL A 25 8.76 -1.08 0.61
N THR A 26 10.01 -0.68 0.35
CA THR A 26 11.16 -1.54 0.61
C THR A 26 12.30 -0.69 1.17
N ALA A 27 13.16 -1.33 1.96
CA ALA A 27 14.33 -0.65 2.52
C ALA A 27 15.27 -0.24 1.39
N GLY A 28 15.89 0.92 1.54
CA GLY A 28 16.85 1.42 0.56
C GLY A 28 16.23 2.21 -0.56
N HIS A 29 14.92 2.39 -0.55
CA HIS A 29 14.19 3.15 -1.56
C HIS A 29 13.19 4.07 -0.89
N PRO A 30 12.78 5.15 -1.55
CA PRO A 30 11.62 5.90 -1.05
C PRO A 30 10.36 5.07 -1.26
N VAL A 31 9.25 5.54 -0.72
CA VAL A 31 7.96 4.92 -1.04
C VAL A 31 7.76 5.09 -2.54
N MET A 32 7.55 3.99 -3.25
CA MET A 32 7.36 4.02 -4.70
C MET A 32 5.89 3.82 -5.02
N VAL A 33 5.42 4.49 -6.04
CA VAL A 33 4.02 4.39 -6.48
C VAL A 33 3.98 4.14 -7.98
N MET A 34 2.97 3.39 -8.41
CA MET A 34 2.71 3.19 -9.84
C MET A 34 1.58 4.12 -10.23
N VAL A 35 1.88 5.10 -11.09
CA VAL A 35 0.89 6.05 -11.56
C VAL A 35 0.88 6.02 -13.08
N ALA A 36 -0.28 5.77 -13.66
CA ALA A 36 -0.44 5.71 -15.11
C ALA A 36 0.56 4.76 -15.76
N GLY A 37 0.80 3.62 -15.12
CA GLY A 37 1.70 2.60 -15.64
C GLY A 37 3.18 2.89 -15.43
N ARG A 38 3.53 3.94 -14.69
CA ARG A 38 4.92 4.32 -14.47
C ARG A 38 5.24 4.28 -12.99
N MET A 39 6.36 3.67 -12.65
CA MET A 39 6.83 3.59 -11.28
C MET A 39 7.63 4.85 -10.95
N GLU A 40 7.26 5.53 -9.88
CA GLU A 40 7.97 6.74 -9.48
C GLU A 40 7.96 6.88 -7.98
N ALA A 41 8.89 7.67 -7.46
CA ALA A 41 8.94 7.93 -6.03
C ALA A 41 7.78 8.81 -5.62
N MET A 42 7.17 8.47 -4.46
CA MET A 42 6.12 9.32 -3.91
C MET A 42 6.74 10.67 -3.54
N PRO A 43 6.16 11.79 -4.01
CA PRO A 43 6.73 13.10 -3.73
C PRO A 43 6.91 13.34 -2.23
N GLY A 44 8.08 13.78 -1.84
CA GLY A 44 8.38 14.06 -0.44
C GLY A 44 8.83 12.87 0.38
N SER A 45 8.87 11.69 -0.21
CA SER A 45 9.31 10.50 0.51
C SER A 45 10.83 10.45 0.58
N ALA A 46 11.35 10.21 1.80
CA ALA A 46 12.77 9.94 1.96
C ALA A 46 13.06 8.48 1.69
N VAL A 47 14.33 8.16 1.48
CA VAL A 47 14.76 6.76 1.34
C VAL A 47 14.52 6.07 2.68
N LEU A 48 13.91 4.90 2.64
CA LEU A 48 13.49 4.18 3.84
C LEU A 48 14.61 3.31 4.38
N THR A 49 14.68 3.25 5.71
CA THR A 49 15.57 2.29 6.37
C THR A 49 14.84 0.95 6.53
N GLY A 50 15.59 -0.08 6.93
CA GLY A 50 14.95 -1.36 7.25
C GLY A 50 13.95 -1.25 8.39
N ALA A 51 14.23 -0.39 9.37
CA ALA A 51 13.29 -0.15 10.47
C ALA A 51 12.02 0.52 9.98
N ASP A 52 12.15 1.45 9.03
CA ASP A 52 10.99 2.14 8.46
C ASP A 52 10.10 1.16 7.70
N SER A 53 10.67 0.35 6.83
CA SER A 53 9.89 -0.58 6.03
C SER A 53 9.22 -1.63 6.91
N ARG A 54 9.91 -2.08 7.96
CA ARG A 54 9.34 -3.03 8.90
C ARG A 54 8.18 -2.41 9.68
N ARG A 55 8.36 -1.19 10.18
CA ARG A 55 7.32 -0.52 10.95
C ARG A 55 6.05 -0.34 10.13
N LEU A 56 6.21 0.04 8.87
CA LEU A 56 5.04 0.21 8.02
C LEU A 56 4.36 -1.12 7.75
N ALA A 57 5.13 -2.16 7.46
CA ALA A 57 4.58 -3.49 7.24
C ALA A 57 3.84 -3.99 8.49
N GLU A 58 4.44 -3.83 9.66
CA GLU A 58 3.83 -4.28 10.90
C GLU A 58 2.51 -3.56 11.18
N SER A 59 2.36 -2.34 10.70
CA SER A 59 1.13 -1.58 10.94
C SER A 59 -0.10 -2.20 10.28
N PHE A 60 0.09 -3.12 9.34
CA PHE A 60 -1.02 -3.83 8.71
C PHE A 60 -1.36 -5.14 9.41
N LEU A 61 -0.58 -5.55 10.40
CA LEU A 61 -0.69 -6.89 10.95
C LEU A 61 -1.41 -6.90 12.29
N THR A 62 -2.38 -7.81 12.41
CA THR A 62 -2.91 -8.19 13.72
C THR A 62 -1.91 -9.16 14.36
N PRO A 63 -2.01 -9.43 15.67
CA PRO A 63 -1.10 -10.40 16.29
C PRO A 63 -1.09 -11.75 15.60
N ALA A 64 -2.25 -12.25 15.17
CA ALA A 64 -2.32 -13.52 14.48
C ALA A 64 -1.62 -13.48 13.13
N LEU A 65 -1.80 -12.40 12.38
CA LEU A 65 -1.15 -12.25 11.09
C LEU A 65 0.36 -12.06 11.25
N HIS A 66 0.77 -11.38 12.31
CA HIS A 66 2.18 -11.19 12.59
C HIS A 66 2.88 -12.55 12.82
N GLU A 67 2.26 -13.41 13.62
CA GLU A 67 2.78 -14.75 13.85
C GLU A 67 2.87 -15.54 12.54
N LYS A 68 1.82 -15.46 11.74
CA LYS A 68 1.80 -16.18 10.47
C LYS A 68 2.90 -15.69 9.56
N PHE A 69 3.12 -14.38 9.49
CA PHE A 69 4.18 -13.82 8.65
C PHE A 69 5.56 -14.27 9.12
N LEU A 70 5.79 -14.26 10.43
CA LEU A 70 7.09 -14.69 10.95
C LEU A 70 7.37 -16.17 10.65
N ARG A 71 6.32 -16.98 10.58
CA ARG A 71 6.47 -18.38 10.26
C ARG A 71 6.69 -18.62 8.78
N ASP A 72 5.92 -17.94 7.94
CA ASP A 72 5.89 -18.21 6.50
C ASP A 72 6.80 -17.28 5.70
N LEU A 73 7.19 -16.13 6.26
CA LEU A 73 8.01 -15.09 5.64
C LEU A 73 7.38 -14.47 4.41
N GLU A 74 6.10 -14.70 4.23
CA GLU A 74 5.29 -14.09 3.18
C GLU A 74 3.85 -14.13 3.61
N LEU A 75 3.10 -13.07 3.30
CA LEU A 75 1.71 -13.00 3.70
C LEU A 75 0.93 -12.16 2.70
N ASP A 76 -0.18 -12.73 2.22
CA ASP A 76 -1.17 -11.98 1.46
C ASP A 76 -2.32 -11.65 2.40
N THR A 77 -2.73 -10.40 2.42
CA THR A 77 -3.85 -9.98 3.25
C THR A 77 -4.53 -8.77 2.63
N ARG A 78 -5.53 -8.26 3.33
CA ARG A 78 -6.30 -7.13 2.86
C ARG A 78 -6.41 -6.08 3.95
N PHE A 79 -6.63 -4.84 3.54
CA PHE A 79 -6.84 -3.75 4.45
C PHE A 79 -7.89 -2.82 3.85
N HIS A 80 -8.81 -2.38 4.68
CA HIS A 80 -9.87 -1.47 4.25
C HIS A 80 -9.69 -0.15 4.97
N LEU A 81 -9.61 0.94 4.20
CA LEU A 81 -9.56 2.27 4.77
C LEU A 81 -10.88 2.96 4.43
N PRO A 82 -11.77 3.15 5.41
CA PRO A 82 -13.12 3.65 5.15
C PRO A 82 -13.12 4.96 4.41
N GLY A 83 -13.95 5.04 3.37
CA GLY A 83 -14.07 6.26 2.57
C GLY A 83 -12.94 6.51 1.60
N VAL A 84 -11.93 5.64 1.57
CA VAL A 84 -10.76 5.84 0.72
C VAL A 84 -10.65 4.73 -0.31
N ALA A 85 -10.37 3.51 0.12
CA ALA A 85 -10.22 2.39 -0.80
C ALA A 85 -10.08 1.09 -0.03
N ASN A 86 -10.12 -0.02 -0.76
CA ASN A 86 -9.68 -1.31 -0.27
C ASN A 86 -8.29 -1.55 -0.81
N PHE A 87 -7.50 -2.33 -0.08
CA PHE A 87 -6.12 -2.60 -0.46
C PHE A 87 -5.85 -4.10 -0.36
N ARG A 88 -5.13 -4.61 -1.33
CA ARG A 88 -4.58 -5.96 -1.27
C ARG A 88 -3.09 -5.83 -1.02
N LEU A 89 -2.62 -6.59 -0.04
CA LEU A 89 -1.24 -6.46 0.39
C LEU A 89 -0.52 -7.78 0.29
N ASN A 90 0.74 -7.68 -0.12
CA ASN A 90 1.67 -8.79 -0.02
C ASN A 90 2.87 -8.30 0.80
N LEU A 91 3.10 -8.96 1.93
CA LEU A 91 4.26 -8.69 2.77
C LEU A 91 5.28 -9.77 2.50
N PHE A 92 6.57 -9.39 2.48
CA PHE A 92 7.64 -10.32 2.14
C PHE A 92 8.94 -9.90 2.81
N ILE A 93 9.91 -10.82 2.79
CA ILE A 93 11.26 -10.54 3.26
C ILE A 93 12.16 -10.49 2.02
N GLN A 94 12.93 -9.41 1.91
CA GLN A 94 13.88 -9.22 0.83
C GLN A 94 15.19 -8.75 1.42
N ARG A 95 16.24 -9.53 1.24
CA ARG A 95 17.58 -9.19 1.78
C ARG A 95 17.51 -8.89 3.27
N SER A 96 16.79 -9.74 4.00
CA SER A 96 16.61 -9.62 5.45
C SER A 96 15.80 -8.41 5.90
N HIS A 97 15.17 -7.71 4.97
CA HIS A 97 14.31 -6.56 5.29
C HIS A 97 12.87 -6.86 4.92
N TRP A 98 11.97 -6.28 5.70
CA TRP A 98 10.54 -6.40 5.44
C TRP A 98 10.15 -5.49 4.29
N GLY A 99 9.35 -5.99 3.37
CA GLY A 99 8.79 -5.20 2.28
C GLY A 99 7.29 -5.38 2.19
N THR A 100 6.62 -4.40 1.60
CA THR A 100 5.18 -4.43 1.41
C THR A 100 4.86 -3.96 0.00
N ALA A 101 4.07 -4.76 -0.71
CA ALA A 101 3.49 -4.36 -1.99
C ALA A 101 2.00 -4.19 -1.78
N VAL A 102 1.48 -3.05 -2.18
CA VAL A 102 0.07 -2.72 -1.98
C VAL A 102 -0.58 -2.48 -3.34
N ARG A 103 -1.69 -3.16 -3.60
CA ARG A 103 -2.53 -2.85 -4.76
C ARG A 103 -3.76 -2.12 -4.28
N ILE A 104 -4.04 -0.99 -4.90
CA ILE A 104 -5.20 -0.17 -4.55
C ILE A 104 -6.39 -0.67 -5.32
N VAL A 105 -7.45 -1.02 -4.60
CA VAL A 105 -8.73 -1.42 -5.19
C VAL A 105 -9.70 -0.29 -4.90
N PRO A 106 -9.97 0.59 -5.88
CA PRO A 106 -10.84 1.75 -5.63
C PRO A 106 -12.22 1.33 -5.18
N LEU A 107 -12.80 2.13 -4.31
CA LEU A 107 -14.20 1.93 -3.94
C LEU A 107 -15.05 2.30 -5.14
N THR A 108 -15.92 1.38 -5.52
CA THR A 108 -16.86 1.62 -6.61
C THR A 108 -18.23 1.80 -6.02
N ILE A 109 -18.77 3.01 -6.13
CA ILE A 109 -20.13 3.28 -5.69
C ILE A 109 -20.95 3.41 -6.94
N PRO A 110 -21.76 2.39 -7.29
CA PRO A 110 -22.57 2.47 -8.50
C PRO A 110 -23.59 3.59 -8.39
N LEU A 111 -23.61 4.46 -9.37
CA LEU A 111 -24.65 5.46 -9.48
C LEU A 111 -25.72 4.91 -10.42
N PRO A 112 -26.98 5.27 -10.20
CA PRO A 112 -28.07 4.73 -11.02
C PRO A 112 -27.80 4.84 -12.52
N GLY A 113 -27.25 5.95 -12.96
CA GLY A 113 -26.95 6.13 -14.37
C GLY A 113 -25.74 5.35 -14.85
N GLU A 114 -24.86 4.96 -13.94
CA GLU A 114 -23.62 4.26 -14.31
C GLU A 114 -23.78 2.77 -14.31
N VAL A 115 -24.65 2.27 -13.45
CA VAL A 115 -24.81 0.83 -13.32
C VAL A 115 -25.20 0.22 -14.64
N GLY A 116 -26.08 0.87 -15.36
CA GLY A 116 -26.49 0.38 -16.66
C GLY A 116 -25.44 0.53 -17.74
N LEU A 117 -24.45 1.35 -17.51
CA LEU A 117 -23.37 1.55 -18.49
C LEU A 117 -22.23 0.60 -18.32
N ALA A 118 -22.16 0.20 -17.15
CA ALA A 118 -21.04 -0.65 -16.87
C ALA A 118 -21.23 -1.97 -17.51
N PRO A 119 -21.36 -2.02 -18.44
CA PRO A 119 -21.43 -3.03 -18.85
C PRO A 119 -20.59 -3.72 -19.31
N HIS A 120 -20.76 -3.18 -19.00
CA HIS A 120 -20.25 -3.49 -19.22
C HIS A 120 -19.92 -4.21 -19.05
N VAL A 121 -20.32 -4.15 -18.94
CA VAL A 121 -20.00 -4.69 -18.79
C VAL A 121 -20.00 -5.29 -19.04
#